data_77b20248e2747843936b3102a9f62f04
#
_entry.id   77b20248e2747843936b3102a9f62f04
#
_cell.length_a   1.000
_cell.length_b   1.000
_cell.length_c   1.000
_cell.angle_alpha   90.00
_cell.angle_beta   90.00
_cell.angle_gamma   90.00
#
_symmetry.space_group_name_H-M   'P 1'
#
loop_
_entity.id
_entity.type
_entity.pdbx_description
1 polymer ?
#
loop_
_entity_poly.entity_id
_entity_poly.type
_entity_poly.pdbx_seq_one_letter_code
_entity_poly.pdbx_strand_id
1 'polypeptide(L)'
;MEKEGAFREVPYMGVIWVVSEAVKRGFWNGNPDWCNLGQGQPEIGEMEGAPDRLRNVLIEPEDQAYGPINGTDEMREAVAKHYNRYYRRGKKPYTAANVGISQGGRLMLSRIFGAVQGKMGYQIPDYTAYQDMMDYATPRLEPVLIPTKEENNFSIPSEEFKEIAKNLDSYLVSNPCNPTGHVIQGSELASYCQTARETGCVLLMDEFYSHFIYEDRKPGCGPVSSAEFVEDPETDPILVVDGLTKSFRYPGWRMGWVLGPSEIIETLGRAASAIDGGPSRVSQRLALRALEPEYADQETSALRDMFSKKKNMMLDRLTNMGIRCLKGDSTFYIWACVENLPDGYNTGIDFFWKALDKKVMTVPGTFFDVNPKPSREEQRFNKWVRFSFGPTYDNVDLGLTRLEEMMGEI
;
A
#
# COMPACT_ATOMS: atom_id res chain seq x y z
N MET A 1 11.78 -42.95 -0.19
CA MET A 1 11.87 -41.46 -0.24
C MET A 1 11.12 -41.05 -1.49
N GLU A 2 9.90 -40.52 -1.31
CA GLU A 2 9.23 -39.86 -2.43
C GLU A 2 10.10 -38.70 -2.89
N LYS A 3 10.30 -38.61 -4.18
CA LYS A 3 11.08 -37.52 -4.77
C LYS A 3 10.29 -36.24 -4.62
N GLU A 4 10.74 -35.30 -3.78
CA GLU A 4 10.15 -33.94 -3.76
C GLU A 4 10.13 -33.39 -5.18
N GLY A 5 8.99 -32.86 -5.61
CA GLY A 5 8.83 -32.25 -6.93
C GLY A 5 9.78 -31.06 -7.12
N ALA A 6 10.06 -30.69 -8.35
CA ALA A 6 10.90 -29.53 -8.69
C ALA A 6 10.27 -28.18 -8.28
N PHE A 7 8.98 -28.15 -8.02
CA PHE A 7 8.24 -26.96 -7.59
C PHE A 7 7.73 -27.16 -6.17
N ARG A 8 8.03 -26.21 -5.29
CA ARG A 8 7.46 -26.14 -3.95
C ARG A 8 5.99 -25.73 -4.02
N GLU A 9 5.20 -26.08 -3.04
CA GLU A 9 3.87 -25.50 -2.85
C GLU A 9 3.98 -24.02 -2.51
N VAL A 10 3.21 -23.18 -3.21
CA VAL A 10 3.10 -21.73 -2.95
C VAL A 10 1.62 -21.42 -2.66
N PRO A 11 1.24 -21.27 -1.40
CA PRO A 11 -0.15 -20.99 -1.03
C PRO A 11 -0.55 -19.57 -1.43
N TYR A 12 -1.83 -19.39 -1.72
CA TYR A 12 -2.40 -18.06 -1.79
C TYR A 12 -2.48 -17.44 -0.39
N MET A 13 -2.01 -16.19 -0.27
CA MET A 13 -2.01 -15.45 1.00
C MET A 13 -2.86 -14.18 0.92
N GLY A 14 -3.33 -13.73 2.07
CA GLY A 14 -4.01 -12.45 2.22
C GLY A 14 -5.24 -12.30 1.33
N VAL A 15 -5.34 -11.18 0.63
CA VAL A 15 -6.49 -10.85 -0.23
C VAL A 15 -6.71 -11.88 -1.34
N ILE A 16 -5.64 -12.49 -1.86
CA ILE A 16 -5.77 -13.49 -2.93
C ILE A 16 -6.44 -14.76 -2.41
N TRP A 17 -6.10 -15.18 -1.19
CA TRP A 17 -6.79 -16.30 -0.53
C TRP A 17 -8.28 -16.00 -0.34
N VAL A 18 -8.63 -14.80 0.17
CA VAL A 18 -10.03 -14.36 0.33
C VAL A 18 -10.80 -14.44 -0.98
N VAL A 19 -10.21 -13.93 -2.08
CA VAL A 19 -10.82 -14.00 -3.40
C VAL A 19 -10.98 -15.45 -3.87
N SER A 20 -9.99 -16.32 -3.65
CA SER A 20 -10.07 -17.72 -4.07
C SER A 20 -11.21 -18.47 -3.35
N GLU A 21 -11.44 -18.20 -2.06
CA GLU A 21 -12.54 -18.78 -1.31
C GLU A 21 -13.90 -18.25 -1.77
N ALA A 22 -13.99 -16.97 -2.13
CA ALA A 22 -15.19 -16.39 -2.71
C ALA A 22 -15.53 -16.98 -4.09
N VAL A 23 -14.50 -17.19 -4.95
CA VAL A 23 -14.67 -17.81 -6.27
C VAL A 23 -15.25 -19.22 -6.18
N LYS A 24 -14.84 -20.02 -5.19
CA LYS A 24 -15.42 -21.35 -4.92
C LYS A 24 -16.93 -21.29 -4.60
N ARG A 25 -17.44 -20.11 -4.20
CA ARG A 25 -18.84 -19.83 -3.86
C ARG A 25 -19.57 -18.98 -4.90
N GLY A 26 -19.00 -18.84 -6.10
CA GLY A 26 -19.64 -18.20 -7.24
C GLY A 26 -19.33 -16.70 -7.39
N PHE A 27 -18.31 -16.17 -6.69
CA PHE A 27 -17.81 -14.82 -6.95
C PHE A 27 -17.08 -14.74 -8.30
N TRP A 28 -17.30 -13.65 -9.00
CA TRP A 28 -16.49 -13.19 -10.13
C TRP A 28 -16.44 -11.66 -10.14
N ASN A 29 -15.39 -11.09 -10.71
CA ASN A 29 -15.22 -9.64 -10.74
C ASN A 29 -16.35 -8.94 -11.50
N GLY A 30 -17.05 -8.03 -10.83
CA GLY A 30 -18.23 -7.35 -11.38
C GLY A 30 -19.55 -8.05 -11.07
N ASN A 31 -19.55 -9.15 -10.30
CA ASN A 31 -20.80 -9.77 -9.83
C ASN A 31 -21.55 -8.84 -8.87
N PRO A 32 -22.74 -8.31 -9.24
CA PRO A 32 -23.47 -7.35 -8.42
C PRO A 32 -24.02 -7.95 -7.12
N ASP A 33 -24.09 -9.29 -7.04
CA ASP A 33 -24.55 -9.99 -5.86
C ASP A 33 -23.50 -10.06 -4.74
N TRP A 34 -22.29 -9.58 -4.98
CA TRP A 34 -21.19 -9.68 -4.03
C TRP A 34 -20.68 -8.31 -3.59
N CYS A 35 -20.39 -8.19 -2.30
CA CYS A 35 -19.79 -7.02 -1.71
C CYS A 35 -18.34 -7.32 -1.32
N ASN A 36 -17.38 -6.70 -2.03
CA ASN A 36 -15.97 -6.97 -1.78
C ASN A 36 -15.35 -5.97 -0.80
N LEU A 37 -15.74 -6.05 0.48
CA LEU A 37 -15.14 -5.27 1.56
C LEU A 37 -13.76 -5.80 2.00
N GLY A 38 -13.17 -6.73 1.24
CA GLY A 38 -11.80 -7.22 1.44
C GLY A 38 -10.81 -6.72 0.40
N GLN A 39 -11.28 -6.09 -0.69
CA GLN A 39 -10.40 -5.77 -1.81
C GLN A 39 -9.35 -4.69 -1.47
N GLY A 40 -8.18 -4.88 -2.08
CA GLY A 40 -7.07 -3.94 -1.98
C GLY A 40 -6.99 -2.97 -3.16
N GLN A 41 -8.10 -2.63 -3.81
CA GLN A 41 -8.15 -1.62 -4.87
C GLN A 41 -9.30 -0.64 -4.63
N PRO A 42 -9.11 0.65 -4.96
CA PRO A 42 -10.21 1.62 -4.94
C PRO A 42 -11.13 1.38 -6.14
N GLU A 43 -12.35 1.92 -6.08
CA GLU A 43 -13.23 1.98 -7.25
C GLU A 43 -12.52 2.60 -8.45
N ILE A 44 -12.72 2.03 -9.65
CA ILE A 44 -11.99 2.40 -10.87
C ILE A 44 -12.84 3.19 -11.87
N GLY A 45 -14.14 3.27 -11.64
CA GLY A 45 -15.10 3.94 -12.53
C GLY A 45 -15.08 5.47 -12.41
N GLU A 46 -16.07 6.08 -13.04
CA GLU A 46 -16.36 7.51 -12.84
C GLU A 46 -16.68 7.74 -11.36
N MET A 47 -16.31 8.88 -10.84
CA MET A 47 -16.53 9.29 -9.45
C MET A 47 -16.85 10.76 -9.41
N GLU A 48 -17.82 11.17 -8.57
CA GLU A 48 -18.24 12.55 -8.44
C GLU A 48 -17.06 13.47 -8.14
N GLY A 49 -16.93 14.55 -8.90
CA GLY A 49 -15.86 15.54 -8.76
C GLY A 49 -14.51 15.14 -9.35
N ALA A 50 -14.29 13.86 -9.68
CA ALA A 50 -13.05 13.39 -10.31
C ALA A 50 -12.99 13.82 -11.79
N PRO A 51 -11.78 13.91 -12.37
CA PRO A 51 -11.66 14.11 -13.81
C PRO A 51 -12.15 12.85 -14.58
N ASP A 52 -12.52 13.06 -15.84
CA ASP A 52 -12.88 11.95 -16.71
C ASP A 52 -11.79 10.89 -16.76
N ARG A 53 -12.19 9.62 -16.76
CA ARG A 53 -11.24 8.51 -16.84
C ARG A 53 -10.47 8.52 -18.15
N LEU A 54 -9.18 8.38 -18.09
CA LEU A 54 -8.32 8.30 -19.28
C LEU A 54 -8.57 6.95 -19.97
N ARG A 55 -9.10 6.99 -21.20
CA ARG A 55 -9.54 5.79 -21.95
C ARG A 55 -8.72 5.54 -23.21
N ASN A 56 -8.01 6.56 -23.69
CA ASN A 56 -7.29 6.51 -24.96
C ASN A 56 -5.84 6.93 -24.78
N VAL A 57 -4.96 6.26 -25.51
CA VAL A 57 -3.56 6.64 -25.68
C VAL A 57 -3.15 6.46 -27.13
N LEU A 58 -2.40 7.41 -27.66
CA LEU A 58 -1.75 7.26 -28.95
C LEU A 58 -0.49 6.42 -28.76
N ILE A 59 -0.41 5.32 -29.49
CA ILE A 59 0.77 4.44 -29.49
C ILE A 59 1.59 4.78 -30.73
N GLU A 60 2.83 5.22 -30.49
CA GLU A 60 3.78 5.53 -31.54
C GLU A 60 4.63 4.31 -31.91
N PRO A 61 5.28 4.30 -33.10
CA PRO A 61 6.13 3.19 -33.51
C PRO A 61 7.23 2.84 -32.48
N GLU A 62 7.79 3.84 -31.81
CA GLU A 62 8.82 3.67 -30.79
C GLU A 62 8.34 2.91 -29.55
N ASP A 63 7.03 2.92 -29.28
CA ASP A 63 6.45 2.21 -28.14
C ASP A 63 6.43 0.69 -28.33
N GLN A 64 6.70 0.23 -29.56
CA GLN A 64 6.83 -1.20 -29.89
C GLN A 64 8.21 -1.76 -29.46
N ALA A 65 9.20 -0.90 -29.23
CA ALA A 65 10.55 -1.31 -28.84
C ALA A 65 10.71 -1.37 -27.33
N TYR A 66 11.76 -2.07 -26.86
CA TYR A 66 12.19 -1.97 -25.47
C TYR A 66 12.50 -0.52 -25.12
N GLY A 67 12.07 -0.11 -23.92
CA GLY A 67 12.43 1.18 -23.33
C GLY A 67 13.66 1.08 -22.40
N PRO A 68 14.11 2.22 -21.86
CA PRO A 68 15.12 2.22 -20.80
C PRO A 68 14.62 1.47 -19.56
N ILE A 69 15.49 0.71 -18.91
CA ILE A 69 15.15 -0.15 -17.75
C ILE A 69 14.56 0.64 -16.59
N ASN A 70 15.07 1.86 -16.35
CA ASN A 70 14.53 2.74 -15.30
C ASN A 70 13.34 3.59 -15.75
N GLY A 71 12.80 3.34 -16.95
CA GLY A 71 11.71 4.13 -17.55
C GLY A 71 12.21 5.22 -18.48
N THR A 72 11.31 5.78 -19.30
CA THR A 72 11.62 6.87 -20.22
C THR A 72 11.95 8.14 -19.46
N ASP A 73 12.82 8.99 -20.03
CA ASP A 73 13.20 10.25 -19.40
C ASP A 73 11.99 11.14 -19.16
N GLU A 74 11.04 11.19 -20.11
CA GLU A 74 9.78 11.93 -19.96
C GLU A 74 8.98 11.50 -18.73
N MET A 75 8.87 10.19 -18.51
CA MET A 75 8.11 9.66 -17.37
C MET A 75 8.84 9.93 -16.05
N ARG A 76 10.16 9.75 -16.02
CA ARG A 76 10.99 10.03 -14.85
C ARG A 76 10.95 11.52 -14.47
N GLU A 77 11.04 12.42 -15.48
CA GLU A 77 10.88 13.86 -15.27
C GLU A 77 9.46 14.23 -14.77
N ALA A 78 8.41 13.60 -15.32
CA ALA A 78 7.04 13.86 -14.89
C ALA A 78 6.83 13.50 -13.41
N VAL A 79 7.36 12.36 -12.96
CA VAL A 79 7.33 11.97 -11.54
C VAL A 79 8.15 12.96 -10.71
N ALA A 80 9.38 13.31 -11.11
CA ALA A 80 10.19 14.28 -10.38
C ALA A 80 9.47 15.63 -10.26
N LYS A 81 8.87 16.15 -11.34
CA LYS A 81 8.09 17.39 -11.36
C LYS A 81 6.88 17.31 -10.42
N HIS A 82 6.16 16.17 -10.42
CA HIS A 82 5.00 15.94 -9.53
C HIS A 82 5.41 16.07 -8.05
N TYR A 83 6.47 15.38 -7.62
CA TYR A 83 6.96 15.47 -6.24
C TYR A 83 7.55 16.83 -5.91
N ASN A 84 8.28 17.46 -6.83
CA ASN A 84 8.85 18.80 -6.63
C ASN A 84 7.75 19.83 -6.41
N ARG A 85 6.65 19.73 -7.15
CA ARG A 85 5.50 20.63 -7.04
C ARG A 85 4.86 20.60 -5.65
N TYR A 86 4.71 19.42 -5.07
CA TYR A 86 4.08 19.26 -3.76
C TYR A 86 5.04 19.48 -2.60
N TYR A 87 6.26 18.95 -2.68
CA TYR A 87 7.08 18.75 -1.49
C TYR A 87 8.42 19.51 -1.52
N ARG A 88 8.86 20.03 -2.68
CA ARG A 88 10.22 20.56 -2.80
C ARG A 88 10.28 22.07 -3.07
N ARG A 89 9.25 22.82 -2.75
CA ARG A 89 9.25 24.28 -2.93
C ARG A 89 10.33 24.92 -2.05
N GLY A 90 11.32 25.58 -2.69
CA GLY A 90 12.46 26.18 -2.00
C GLY A 90 13.53 25.20 -1.49
N LYS A 91 13.43 23.92 -1.87
CA LYS A 91 14.40 22.86 -1.54
C LYS A 91 15.07 22.35 -2.80
N LYS A 92 16.21 21.62 -2.64
CA LYS A 92 16.88 20.94 -3.76
C LYS A 92 15.90 19.97 -4.44
N PRO A 93 15.62 20.13 -5.74
CA PRO A 93 14.62 19.32 -6.42
C PRO A 93 15.13 17.91 -6.73
N TYR A 94 14.21 16.96 -6.87
CA TYR A 94 14.47 15.70 -7.57
C TYR A 94 14.65 15.96 -9.06
N THR A 95 15.47 15.14 -9.70
CA THR A 95 15.68 15.09 -11.14
C THR A 95 15.25 13.73 -11.69
N ALA A 96 15.25 13.55 -13.00
CA ALA A 96 15.00 12.22 -13.59
C ALA A 96 16.00 11.16 -13.08
N ALA A 97 17.22 11.52 -12.71
CA ALA A 97 18.20 10.59 -12.16
C ALA A 97 17.76 9.96 -10.81
N ASN A 98 16.95 10.70 -10.06
CA ASN A 98 16.43 10.27 -8.77
C ASN A 98 15.16 9.39 -8.87
N VAL A 99 14.71 9.02 -10.08
CA VAL A 99 13.44 8.30 -10.30
C VAL A 99 13.66 7.02 -11.06
N GLY A 100 13.13 5.92 -10.55
CA GLY A 100 13.02 4.64 -11.25
C GLY A 100 11.56 4.27 -11.47
N ILE A 101 11.19 3.80 -12.65
CA ILE A 101 9.83 3.38 -13.03
C ILE A 101 9.73 1.86 -13.10
N SER A 102 8.61 1.29 -12.69
CA SER A 102 8.34 -0.16 -12.77
C SER A 102 6.91 -0.49 -13.17
N GLN A 103 6.66 -1.75 -13.48
CA GLN A 103 5.31 -2.26 -13.76
C GLN A 103 4.51 -2.48 -12.46
N GLY A 104 4.27 -1.38 -11.72
CA GLY A 104 3.53 -1.33 -10.45
C GLY A 104 4.42 -1.59 -9.23
N GLY A 105 3.88 -1.23 -8.04
CA GLY A 105 4.63 -1.21 -6.79
C GLY A 105 5.22 -2.56 -6.37
N ARG A 106 4.51 -3.68 -6.60
CA ARG A 106 5.07 -4.99 -6.25
C ARG A 106 6.37 -5.28 -6.98
N LEU A 107 6.44 -4.92 -8.26
CA LEU A 107 7.66 -5.15 -9.04
C LEU A 107 8.77 -4.18 -8.61
N MET A 108 8.43 -2.93 -8.24
CA MET A 108 9.42 -2.03 -7.64
C MET A 108 9.95 -2.59 -6.32
N LEU A 109 9.09 -3.06 -5.44
CA LEU A 109 9.50 -3.72 -4.20
C LEU A 109 10.37 -4.97 -4.50
N SER A 110 10.01 -5.77 -5.50
CA SER A 110 10.83 -6.93 -5.90
C SER A 110 12.24 -6.52 -6.35
N ARG A 111 12.39 -5.39 -7.05
CA ARG A 111 13.72 -4.84 -7.40
C ARG A 111 14.49 -4.42 -6.16
N ILE A 112 13.83 -3.76 -5.19
CA ILE A 112 14.42 -3.37 -3.91
C ILE A 112 14.87 -4.62 -3.16
N PHE A 113 14.00 -5.63 -3.00
CA PHE A 113 14.36 -6.90 -2.36
C PHE A 113 15.43 -7.68 -3.12
N GLY A 114 15.54 -7.48 -4.43
CA GLY A 114 16.62 -8.03 -5.25
C GLY A 114 17.98 -7.39 -5.00
N ALA A 115 18.02 -6.17 -4.46
CA ALA A 115 19.23 -5.36 -4.27
C ALA A 115 19.61 -5.16 -2.80
N VAL A 116 18.63 -5.11 -1.88
CA VAL A 116 18.87 -4.87 -0.45
C VAL A 116 19.52 -6.08 0.22
N GLN A 117 20.32 -5.82 1.25
CA GLN A 117 20.98 -6.82 2.08
C GLN A 117 21.08 -6.38 3.54
N GLY A 118 21.50 -7.29 4.42
CA GLY A 118 21.71 -7.01 5.83
C GLY A 118 20.41 -7.03 6.64
N LYS A 119 20.38 -6.31 7.75
CA LYS A 119 19.27 -6.27 8.69
C LYS A 119 18.19 -5.32 8.25
N MET A 120 17.01 -5.86 7.90
CA MET A 120 15.84 -5.06 7.55
C MET A 120 14.82 -5.11 8.67
N GLY A 121 14.59 -3.96 9.32
CA GLY A 121 13.49 -3.79 10.24
C GLY A 121 12.15 -3.76 9.50
N TYR A 122 11.13 -4.39 10.08
CA TYR A 122 9.74 -4.31 9.63
C TYR A 122 8.81 -4.37 10.83
N GLN A 123 7.65 -3.74 10.70
CA GLN A 123 6.62 -3.75 11.74
C GLN A 123 5.46 -4.68 11.39
N ILE A 124 4.60 -4.96 12.37
CA ILE A 124 3.32 -5.63 12.20
C ILE A 124 2.23 -4.92 13.04
N PRO A 125 0.96 -4.87 12.54
CA PRO A 125 0.52 -5.40 11.24
C PRO A 125 1.01 -4.51 10.08
N ASP A 126 1.30 -5.12 8.93
CA ASP A 126 1.66 -4.40 7.70
C ASP A 126 1.27 -5.22 6.46
N TYR A 127 1.64 -4.74 5.28
CA TYR A 127 1.23 -5.28 3.99
C TYR A 127 1.66 -6.74 3.80
N THR A 128 0.68 -7.59 3.55
CA THR A 128 0.83 -9.06 3.51
C THR A 128 1.93 -9.58 2.58
N ALA A 129 2.17 -8.89 1.44
CA ALA A 129 3.15 -9.35 0.47
C ALA A 129 4.62 -9.17 0.90
N TYR A 130 4.89 -8.39 1.94
CA TYR A 130 6.25 -8.22 2.45
C TYR A 130 6.84 -9.55 2.93
N GLN A 131 6.02 -10.43 3.53
CA GLN A 131 6.46 -11.75 3.97
C GLN A 131 7.12 -12.53 2.84
N ASP A 132 6.38 -12.77 1.75
CA ASP A 132 6.88 -13.56 0.61
C ASP A 132 8.10 -12.89 -0.03
N MET A 133 8.11 -11.55 -0.11
CA MET A 133 9.24 -10.81 -0.69
C MET A 133 10.51 -10.94 0.16
N MET A 134 10.39 -10.90 1.49
CA MET A 134 11.52 -11.15 2.40
C MET A 134 12.02 -12.58 2.26
N ASP A 135 11.12 -13.56 2.15
CA ASP A 135 11.47 -14.97 1.96
C ASP A 135 12.23 -15.21 0.66
N TYR A 136 11.87 -14.51 -0.42
CA TYR A 136 12.61 -14.59 -1.69
C TYR A 136 14.00 -13.92 -1.62
N ALA A 137 14.17 -12.92 -0.76
CA ALA A 137 15.44 -12.20 -0.61
C ALA A 137 16.49 -12.95 0.24
N THR A 138 16.10 -14.02 0.94
CA THR A 138 17.03 -14.80 1.74
C THR A 138 17.99 -15.61 0.81
N PRO A 139 19.29 -15.79 1.15
CA PRO A 139 19.90 -15.54 2.46
C PRO A 139 20.51 -14.13 2.67
N ARG A 140 20.40 -13.21 1.72
CA ARG A 140 21.05 -11.89 1.83
C ARG A 140 20.40 -10.96 2.86
N LEU A 141 19.13 -11.18 3.15
CA LEU A 141 18.33 -10.34 4.04
C LEU A 141 18.10 -11.06 5.38
N GLU A 142 18.29 -10.33 6.47
CA GLU A 142 17.93 -10.72 7.83
C GLU A 142 16.71 -9.87 8.27
N PRO A 143 15.48 -10.39 8.22
CA PRO A 143 14.31 -9.68 8.69
C PRO A 143 14.33 -9.53 10.21
N VAL A 144 14.16 -8.30 10.70
CA VAL A 144 14.11 -7.95 12.12
C VAL A 144 12.72 -7.43 12.45
N LEU A 145 11.92 -8.22 13.16
CA LEU A 145 10.59 -7.81 13.61
C LEU A 145 10.70 -6.74 14.69
N ILE A 146 10.02 -5.63 14.48
CA ILE A 146 9.83 -4.57 15.46
C ILE A 146 8.37 -4.62 15.91
N PRO A 147 8.10 -5.08 17.15
CA PRO A 147 6.74 -5.21 17.63
C PRO A 147 6.10 -3.84 17.85
N THR A 148 4.88 -3.67 17.39
CA THR A 148 4.09 -2.47 17.61
C THR A 148 3.02 -2.71 18.67
N LYS A 149 2.43 -1.64 19.18
CA LYS A 149 1.38 -1.68 20.20
C LYS A 149 0.12 -0.97 19.72
N GLU A 150 -1.03 -1.47 20.14
CA GLU A 150 -2.32 -0.88 19.82
C GLU A 150 -2.45 0.56 20.35
N GLU A 151 -1.92 0.83 21.55
CA GLU A 151 -1.90 2.15 22.17
C GLU A 151 -1.22 3.23 21.30
N ASN A 152 -0.31 2.82 20.42
CA ASN A 152 0.37 3.66 19.44
C ASN A 152 -0.22 3.51 18.01
N ASN A 153 -1.46 3.05 17.91
CA ASN A 153 -2.11 2.76 16.61
C ASN A 153 -1.30 1.80 15.73
N PHE A 154 -0.57 0.86 16.34
CA PHE A 154 0.37 -0.05 15.68
C PHE A 154 1.44 0.68 14.86
N SER A 155 1.92 1.81 15.36
CA SER A 155 3.08 2.54 14.82
C SER A 155 4.22 2.51 15.85
N ILE A 156 5.42 2.78 15.39
CA ILE A 156 6.59 2.92 16.27
C ILE A 156 6.79 4.42 16.55
N PRO A 157 6.76 4.87 17.79
CA PRO A 157 7.06 6.28 18.10
C PRO A 157 8.44 6.69 17.60
N SER A 158 8.60 7.91 17.12
CA SER A 158 9.85 8.40 16.52
C SER A 158 11.07 8.27 17.45
N GLU A 159 10.90 8.47 18.74
CA GLU A 159 11.98 8.30 19.72
C GLU A 159 12.42 6.83 19.86
N GLU A 160 11.47 5.89 19.80
CA GLU A 160 11.77 4.46 19.80
C GLU A 160 12.45 4.06 18.48
N PHE A 161 11.96 4.57 17.35
CA PHE A 161 12.56 4.34 16.04
C PHE A 161 14.02 4.80 15.98
N LYS A 162 14.35 5.94 16.62
CA LYS A 162 15.71 6.47 16.69
C LYS A 162 16.70 5.49 17.33
N GLU A 163 16.28 4.75 18.36
CA GLU A 163 17.14 3.76 19.00
C GLU A 163 17.24 2.46 18.18
N ILE A 164 16.14 2.04 17.56
CA ILE A 164 16.07 0.83 16.77
C ILE A 164 16.92 0.95 15.49
N ALA A 165 16.81 2.07 14.80
CA ALA A 165 17.47 2.32 13.51
C ALA A 165 19.00 2.22 13.58
N LYS A 166 19.60 2.46 14.75
CA LYS A 166 21.06 2.31 14.95
C LYS A 166 21.58 0.88 14.68
N ASN A 167 20.70 -0.11 14.73
CA ASN A 167 21.03 -1.53 14.57
C ASN A 167 20.47 -2.13 13.29
N LEU A 168 19.95 -1.32 12.38
CA LEU A 168 19.35 -1.73 11.13
C LEU A 168 20.11 -1.16 9.94
N ASP A 169 20.22 -1.94 8.86
CA ASP A 169 20.69 -1.46 7.57
C ASP A 169 19.57 -0.79 6.77
N SER A 170 18.32 -1.26 6.98
CA SER A 170 17.13 -0.66 6.36
C SER A 170 15.88 -0.87 7.24
N TYR A 171 14.87 -0.03 7.02
CA TYR A 171 13.56 -0.15 7.65
C TYR A 171 12.45 0.01 6.62
N LEU A 172 11.56 -0.97 6.52
CA LEU A 172 10.43 -1.00 5.60
C LEU A 172 9.13 -0.75 6.33
N VAL A 173 8.34 0.21 5.84
CA VAL A 173 7.03 0.53 6.39
C VAL A 173 6.08 1.04 5.32
N SER A 174 4.81 0.60 5.35
CA SER A 174 3.75 1.27 4.58
C SER A 174 3.28 2.53 5.30
N ASN A 175 3.32 3.67 4.63
CA ASN A 175 2.88 4.96 5.18
C ASN A 175 2.13 5.80 4.14
N PRO A 176 0.82 5.92 4.26
CA PRO A 176 -0.08 5.40 5.31
C PRO A 176 -0.16 3.88 5.37
N CYS A 177 -0.36 3.35 6.59
CA CYS A 177 -0.25 1.93 6.87
C CYS A 177 -1.49 1.12 6.42
N ASN A 178 -1.25 0.08 5.68
CA ASN A 178 -2.20 -0.99 5.41
C ASN A 178 -1.87 -2.19 6.33
N PRO A 179 -2.69 -2.52 7.35
CA PRO A 179 -4.16 -2.36 7.36
C PRO A 179 -4.72 -1.27 8.27
N THR A 180 -3.91 -0.63 9.11
CA THR A 180 -4.38 0.13 10.27
C THR A 180 -5.00 1.48 9.92
N GLY A 181 -4.66 2.06 8.76
CA GLY A 181 -5.06 3.42 8.41
C GLY A 181 -4.31 4.50 9.20
N HIS A 182 -3.29 4.13 10.00
CA HIS A 182 -2.41 5.09 10.65
C HIS A 182 -1.50 5.78 9.63
N VAL A 183 -1.20 7.04 9.86
CA VAL A 183 -0.27 7.83 9.03
C VAL A 183 0.78 8.51 9.88
N ILE A 184 2.04 8.24 9.59
CA ILE A 184 3.19 8.98 10.11
C ILE A 184 3.30 10.26 9.29
N GLN A 185 3.17 11.43 9.91
CA GLN A 185 3.17 12.72 9.21
C GLN A 185 3.74 13.86 10.07
N GLY A 186 3.95 15.03 9.47
CA GLY A 186 4.40 16.23 10.17
C GLY A 186 5.76 16.02 10.86
N SER A 187 5.87 16.45 12.13
CA SER A 187 7.10 16.37 12.90
C SER A 187 7.56 14.92 13.16
N GLU A 188 6.62 13.97 13.24
CA GLU A 188 6.97 12.57 13.43
C GLU A 188 7.67 12.01 12.18
N LEU A 189 7.13 12.26 10.98
CA LEU A 189 7.75 11.85 9.73
C LEU A 189 9.10 12.57 9.50
N ALA A 190 9.19 13.85 9.88
CA ALA A 190 10.45 14.58 9.86
C ALA A 190 11.51 13.92 10.74
N SER A 191 11.12 13.45 11.94
CA SER A 191 12.03 12.76 12.86
C SER A 191 12.50 11.41 12.31
N TYR A 192 11.61 10.64 11.63
CA TYR A 192 12.01 9.41 10.93
C TYR A 192 13.06 9.69 9.85
N CYS A 193 12.83 10.71 9.02
CA CYS A 193 13.77 11.09 7.96
C CYS A 193 15.12 11.58 8.54
N GLN A 194 15.09 12.34 9.63
CA GLN A 194 16.30 12.78 10.33
C GLN A 194 17.05 11.57 10.91
N THR A 195 16.36 10.64 11.55
CA THR A 195 16.95 9.42 12.09
C THR A 195 17.64 8.60 10.99
N ALA A 196 17.02 8.46 9.84
CA ALA A 196 17.63 7.77 8.69
C ALA A 196 18.97 8.43 8.30
N ARG A 197 19.03 9.77 8.19
CA ARG A 197 20.27 10.50 7.91
C ARG A 197 21.34 10.29 9.00
N GLU A 198 20.95 10.38 10.27
CA GLU A 198 21.88 10.28 11.40
C GLU A 198 22.47 8.88 11.56
N THR A 199 21.71 7.84 11.24
CA THR A 199 22.10 6.44 11.44
C THR A 199 22.63 5.77 10.19
N GLY A 200 22.30 6.28 9.00
CA GLY A 200 22.55 5.63 7.73
C GLY A 200 21.57 4.49 7.40
N CYS A 201 20.57 4.25 8.26
CA CYS A 201 19.52 3.27 8.00
C CYS A 201 18.68 3.69 6.81
N VAL A 202 18.61 2.87 5.77
CA VAL A 202 17.81 3.17 4.57
C VAL A 202 16.33 3.07 4.90
N LEU A 203 15.62 4.20 4.83
CA LEU A 203 14.18 4.25 5.07
C LEU A 203 13.41 3.92 3.78
N LEU A 204 12.72 2.79 3.77
CA LEU A 204 11.92 2.30 2.65
C LEU A 204 10.45 2.63 2.91
N MET A 205 9.96 3.74 2.34
CA MET A 205 8.61 4.25 2.53
C MET A 205 7.70 3.78 1.39
N ASP A 206 6.81 2.83 1.68
CA ASP A 206 5.75 2.41 0.77
C ASP A 206 4.55 3.35 0.93
N GLU A 207 4.47 4.35 0.02
CA GLU A 207 3.54 5.48 0.13
C GLU A 207 2.32 5.37 -0.81
N PHE A 208 1.94 4.17 -1.22
CA PHE A 208 0.82 3.95 -2.16
C PHE A 208 -0.52 4.54 -1.69
N TYR A 209 -0.68 4.86 -0.42
CA TYR A 209 -1.89 5.48 0.14
C TYR A 209 -1.71 6.97 0.46
N SER A 210 -0.64 7.61 0.00
CA SER A 210 -0.26 8.99 0.28
C SER A 210 -1.37 10.03 0.06
N HIS A 211 -2.27 9.80 -0.91
CA HIS A 211 -3.38 10.68 -1.24
C HIS A 211 -4.65 10.45 -0.38
N PHE A 212 -4.75 9.32 0.32
CA PHE A 212 -5.92 8.97 1.14
C PHE A 212 -5.75 9.49 2.57
N ILE A 213 -5.75 10.82 2.74
CA ILE A 213 -5.63 11.52 4.02
C ILE A 213 -6.91 12.30 4.25
N TYR A 214 -7.57 12.07 5.39
CA TYR A 214 -8.91 12.57 5.71
C TYR A 214 -8.95 13.69 6.74
N GLU A 215 -7.81 14.03 7.35
CA GLU A 215 -7.72 15.21 8.21
C GLU A 215 -7.90 16.49 7.40
N ASP A 216 -8.49 17.52 8.04
CA ASP A 216 -8.63 18.86 7.47
C ASP A 216 -7.25 19.45 7.19
N ARG A 217 -6.82 19.36 5.95
CA ARG A 217 -5.58 19.97 5.47
C ARG A 217 -5.87 21.34 4.87
N LYS A 218 -4.95 22.27 5.11
CA LYS A 218 -5.05 23.61 4.49
C LYS A 218 -5.14 23.46 2.97
N PRO A 219 -5.93 24.29 2.28
CA PRO A 219 -5.96 24.31 0.83
C PRO A 219 -4.54 24.41 0.24
N GLY A 220 -4.23 23.58 -0.73
CA GLY A 220 -2.92 23.54 -1.37
C GLY A 220 -1.87 22.66 -0.67
N CYS A 221 -2.19 22.03 0.47
CA CYS A 221 -1.35 20.95 1.00
C CYS A 221 -1.49 19.71 0.12
N GLY A 222 -0.37 19.17 -0.33
CA GLY A 222 -0.29 17.93 -1.08
C GLY A 222 -0.65 16.70 -0.25
N PRO A 223 -0.57 15.51 -0.84
CA PRO A 223 -0.55 14.25 -0.13
C PRO A 223 0.57 14.19 0.93
N VAL A 224 0.55 13.19 1.82
CA VAL A 224 1.67 12.97 2.76
C VAL A 224 2.78 12.20 2.07
N SER A 225 4.02 12.68 2.20
CA SER A 225 5.19 11.96 1.72
C SER A 225 6.45 12.33 2.49
N SER A 226 7.32 11.33 2.71
CA SER A 226 8.68 11.54 3.25
C SER A 226 9.55 12.40 2.33
N ALA A 227 9.18 12.53 1.04
CA ALA A 227 9.82 13.44 0.11
C ALA A 227 9.84 14.91 0.59
N GLU A 228 8.88 15.29 1.45
CA GLU A 228 8.83 16.62 2.07
C GLU A 228 10.04 16.87 2.99
N PHE A 229 10.55 15.82 3.66
CA PHE A 229 11.57 15.89 4.69
C PHE A 229 12.96 15.43 4.22
N VAL A 230 13.11 15.04 2.97
CA VAL A 230 14.39 14.83 2.32
C VAL A 230 15.12 16.19 2.24
N GLU A 231 16.36 16.27 2.69
CA GLU A 231 17.19 17.48 2.58
C GLU A 231 17.94 17.48 1.26
N ASP A 232 18.69 16.42 0.99
CA ASP A 232 19.40 16.23 -0.28
C ASP A 232 18.95 14.92 -0.97
N PRO A 233 18.31 15.00 -2.16
CA PRO A 233 17.91 13.85 -2.93
C PRO A 233 19.02 12.86 -3.31
N GLU A 234 20.30 13.29 -3.27
CA GLU A 234 21.43 12.45 -3.64
C GLU A 234 22.09 11.73 -2.46
N THR A 235 21.88 12.20 -1.24
CA THR A 235 22.59 11.65 -0.08
C THR A 235 21.70 11.09 1.02
N ASP A 236 20.44 11.56 1.09
CA ASP A 236 19.53 11.07 2.12
C ASP A 236 19.13 9.61 1.85
N PRO A 237 19.30 8.69 2.79
CA PRO A 237 19.01 7.28 2.60
C PRO A 237 17.50 7.01 2.69
N ILE A 238 16.70 7.69 1.86
CA ILE A 238 15.23 7.60 1.88
C ILE A 238 14.74 7.22 0.50
N LEU A 239 14.03 6.10 0.41
CA LEU A 239 13.35 5.65 -0.79
C LEU A 239 11.85 5.79 -0.63
N VAL A 240 11.22 6.52 -1.55
CA VAL A 240 9.77 6.70 -1.64
C VAL A 240 9.22 5.82 -2.75
N VAL A 241 8.40 4.84 -2.42
CA VAL A 241 7.75 3.94 -3.39
C VAL A 241 6.28 4.30 -3.50
N ASP A 242 5.80 4.60 -4.70
CA ASP A 242 4.40 4.94 -4.96
C ASP A 242 4.01 4.61 -6.41
N GLY A 243 2.82 4.99 -6.85
CA GLY A 243 2.35 4.76 -8.22
C GLY A 243 0.89 5.09 -8.45
N LEU A 244 0.41 4.77 -9.65
CA LEU A 244 -0.97 5.07 -10.05
C LEU A 244 -2.01 4.09 -9.48
N THR A 245 -1.58 3.03 -8.79
CA THR A 245 -2.43 1.90 -8.38
C THR A 245 -3.57 2.33 -7.46
N LYS A 246 -3.27 3.19 -6.48
CA LYS A 246 -4.23 3.59 -5.43
C LYS A 246 -4.67 5.03 -5.64
N SER A 247 -3.72 5.96 -5.54
CA SER A 247 -3.94 7.40 -5.52
C SER A 247 -4.61 7.96 -6.78
N PHE A 248 -4.44 7.30 -7.92
CA PHE A 248 -5.05 7.67 -9.20
C PHE A 248 -6.12 6.67 -9.68
N ARG A 249 -6.41 5.64 -8.90
CA ARG A 249 -7.40 4.61 -9.19
C ARG A 249 -7.17 3.87 -10.53
N TYR A 250 -5.89 3.63 -10.91
CA TYR A 250 -5.49 2.87 -12.10
C TYR A 250 -4.70 1.59 -11.77
N PRO A 251 -5.24 0.68 -10.96
CA PRO A 251 -4.51 -0.54 -10.57
C PRO A 251 -4.13 -1.43 -11.76
N GLY A 252 -4.96 -1.45 -12.81
CA GLY A 252 -4.75 -2.27 -14.00
C GLY A 252 -3.62 -1.78 -14.92
N TRP A 253 -3.21 -0.51 -14.82
CA TRP A 253 -2.14 0.04 -15.67
C TRP A 253 -0.75 -0.42 -15.26
N ARG A 254 -0.64 -0.99 -14.06
CA ARG A 254 0.63 -1.49 -13.57
C ARG A 254 1.75 -0.45 -13.67
N MET A 255 1.55 0.74 -13.11
CA MET A 255 2.52 1.82 -13.09
C MET A 255 2.89 2.18 -11.65
N GLY A 256 4.20 2.09 -11.36
CA GLY A 256 4.78 2.46 -10.08
C GLY A 256 6.16 3.10 -10.27
N TRP A 257 6.63 3.76 -9.25
CA TRP A 257 7.93 4.41 -9.23
C TRP A 257 8.58 4.35 -7.86
N VAL A 258 9.87 4.66 -7.83
CA VAL A 258 10.64 4.93 -6.63
C VAL A 258 11.41 6.23 -6.82
N LEU A 259 11.49 7.04 -5.75
CA LEU A 259 12.39 8.19 -5.68
C LEU A 259 13.48 7.92 -4.63
N GLY A 260 14.69 8.40 -4.90
CA GLY A 260 15.83 8.30 -3.98
C GLY A 260 17.15 8.72 -4.62
N PRO A 261 18.28 8.49 -3.95
CA PRO A 261 19.61 8.78 -4.48
C PRO A 261 19.86 8.11 -5.84
N SER A 262 20.40 8.84 -6.78
CA SER A 262 20.61 8.38 -8.16
C SER A 262 21.45 7.09 -8.25
N GLU A 263 22.43 6.92 -7.37
CA GLU A 263 23.23 5.68 -7.28
C GLU A 263 22.38 4.46 -6.89
N ILE A 264 21.43 4.64 -5.97
CA ILE A 264 20.50 3.57 -5.58
C ILE A 264 19.55 3.28 -6.75
N ILE A 265 19.01 4.32 -7.40
CA ILE A 265 18.13 4.15 -8.57
C ILE A 265 18.84 3.36 -9.69
N GLU A 266 20.11 3.63 -9.93
CA GLU A 266 20.91 2.86 -10.89
C GLU A 266 21.07 1.40 -10.46
N THR A 267 21.33 1.16 -9.18
CA THR A 267 21.42 -0.20 -8.61
C THR A 267 20.11 -0.98 -8.79
N LEU A 268 18.95 -0.34 -8.54
CA LEU A 268 17.65 -0.94 -8.78
C LEU A 268 17.40 -1.22 -10.28
N GLY A 269 17.92 -0.36 -11.17
CA GLY A 269 17.91 -0.61 -12.62
C GLY A 269 18.72 -1.84 -13.02
N ARG A 270 19.88 -2.05 -12.39
CA ARG A 270 20.68 -3.28 -12.61
C ARG A 270 19.94 -4.52 -12.12
N ALA A 271 19.27 -4.48 -10.97
CA ALA A 271 18.41 -5.56 -10.51
C ALA A 271 17.24 -5.80 -11.49
N ALA A 272 16.61 -4.74 -11.98
CA ALA A 272 15.52 -4.80 -12.94
C ALA A 272 15.91 -5.52 -14.25
N SER A 273 17.17 -5.40 -14.69
CA SER A 273 17.64 -6.06 -15.92
C SER A 273 17.50 -7.59 -15.87
N ALA A 274 17.56 -8.16 -14.66
CA ALA A 274 17.40 -9.61 -14.44
C ALA A 274 15.96 -9.99 -14.03
N ILE A 275 15.22 -9.06 -13.37
CA ILE A 275 13.91 -9.36 -12.80
C ILE A 275 12.79 -9.19 -13.82
N ASP A 276 12.77 -8.06 -14.55
CA ASP A 276 11.60 -7.68 -15.36
C ASP A 276 11.90 -6.98 -16.69
N GLY A 277 13.14 -6.57 -16.94
CA GLY A 277 13.56 -5.94 -18.19
C GLY A 277 13.05 -4.51 -18.42
N GLY A 278 12.36 -3.91 -17.44
CA GLY A 278 11.88 -2.52 -17.50
C GLY A 278 10.37 -2.36 -17.72
N PRO A 279 9.85 -1.12 -17.59
CA PRO A 279 8.42 -0.83 -17.66
C PRO A 279 7.89 -0.73 -19.09
N SER A 280 6.59 -1.02 -19.28
CA SER A 280 5.87 -0.82 -20.52
C SER A 280 5.88 0.65 -20.96
N ARG A 281 6.30 0.94 -22.19
CA ARG A 281 6.26 2.29 -22.78
C ARG A 281 4.84 2.81 -22.93
N VAL A 282 3.89 1.94 -23.32
CA VAL A 282 2.47 2.28 -23.46
C VAL A 282 1.87 2.72 -22.12
N SER A 283 2.16 1.98 -21.04
CA SER A 283 1.68 2.36 -19.69
C SER A 283 2.29 3.69 -19.22
N GLN A 284 3.54 3.97 -19.57
CA GLN A 284 4.18 5.24 -19.25
C GLN A 284 3.52 6.42 -19.99
N ARG A 285 3.15 6.29 -21.27
CA ARG A 285 2.41 7.33 -22.00
C ARG A 285 1.06 7.66 -21.36
N LEU A 286 0.31 6.63 -20.93
CA LEU A 286 -0.92 6.84 -20.16
C LEU A 286 -0.66 7.58 -18.86
N ALA A 287 0.40 7.20 -18.15
CA ALA A 287 0.76 7.75 -16.85
C ALA A 287 1.12 9.24 -16.91
N LEU A 288 1.76 9.71 -17.98
CA LEU A 288 2.09 11.13 -18.18
C LEU A 288 0.86 12.03 -18.01
N ARG A 289 -0.27 11.65 -18.60
CA ARG A 289 -1.51 12.43 -18.50
C ARG A 289 -2.10 12.42 -17.09
N ALA A 290 -1.99 11.30 -16.37
CA ALA A 290 -2.48 11.23 -14.99
C ALA A 290 -1.66 12.12 -14.03
N LEU A 291 -0.39 12.41 -14.36
CA LEU A 291 0.49 13.27 -13.58
C LEU A 291 0.41 14.76 -13.96
N GLU A 292 -0.39 15.13 -14.96
CA GLU A 292 -0.68 16.54 -15.24
C GLU A 292 -1.27 17.21 -14.00
N PRO A 293 -0.79 18.41 -13.60
CA PRO A 293 -1.16 19.03 -12.33
C PRO A 293 -2.67 19.13 -12.09
N GLU A 294 -3.42 19.60 -13.09
CA GLU A 294 -4.87 19.77 -13.01
C GLU A 294 -5.59 18.45 -12.81
N TYR A 295 -5.19 17.41 -13.56
CA TYR A 295 -5.75 16.07 -13.43
C TYR A 295 -5.47 15.48 -12.04
N ALA A 296 -4.21 15.55 -11.60
CA ALA A 296 -3.78 14.99 -10.32
C ALA A 296 -4.45 15.67 -9.11
N ASP A 297 -4.58 17.00 -9.15
CA ASP A 297 -5.20 17.77 -8.06
C ASP A 297 -6.71 17.50 -7.99
N GLN A 298 -7.41 17.47 -9.13
CA GLN A 298 -8.84 17.18 -9.19
C GLN A 298 -9.13 15.74 -8.71
N GLU A 299 -8.37 14.75 -9.19
CA GLU A 299 -8.49 13.35 -8.75
C GLU A 299 -8.28 13.23 -7.24
N THR A 300 -7.23 13.87 -6.69
CA THR A 300 -6.93 13.85 -5.25
C THR A 300 -8.04 14.48 -4.42
N SER A 301 -8.60 15.61 -4.85
CA SER A 301 -9.69 16.26 -4.14
C SER A 301 -10.95 15.39 -4.10
N ALA A 302 -11.38 14.92 -5.27
CA ALA A 302 -12.57 14.07 -5.38
C ALA A 302 -12.42 12.73 -4.62
N LEU A 303 -11.21 12.15 -4.65
CA LEU A 303 -10.89 10.94 -3.90
C LEU A 303 -11.06 11.16 -2.39
N ARG A 304 -10.53 12.25 -1.85
CA ARG A 304 -10.67 12.58 -0.42
C ARG A 304 -12.12 12.76 -0.01
N ASP A 305 -12.89 13.50 -0.80
CA ASP A 305 -14.29 13.78 -0.52
C ASP A 305 -15.15 12.51 -0.51
N MET A 306 -15.02 11.69 -1.55
CA MET A 306 -15.80 10.45 -1.68
C MET A 306 -15.38 9.42 -0.62
N PHE A 307 -14.09 9.21 -0.44
CA PHE A 307 -13.60 8.19 0.49
C PHE A 307 -13.78 8.60 1.95
N SER A 308 -13.79 9.89 2.27
CA SER A 308 -14.19 10.39 3.61
C SER A 308 -15.64 10.06 3.93
N LYS A 309 -16.58 10.25 2.97
CA LYS A 309 -17.99 9.84 3.12
C LYS A 309 -18.11 8.35 3.39
N LYS A 310 -17.43 7.51 2.60
CA LYS A 310 -17.45 6.04 2.76
C LYS A 310 -16.83 5.59 4.08
N LYS A 311 -15.71 6.21 4.49
CA LYS A 311 -15.06 5.96 5.79
C LYS A 311 -16.02 6.18 6.94
N ASN A 312 -16.66 7.37 6.98
CA ASN A 312 -17.56 7.73 8.07
C ASN A 312 -18.77 6.78 8.15
N MET A 313 -19.39 6.49 7.01
CA MET A 313 -20.49 5.51 6.94
C MET A 313 -20.07 4.15 7.48
N MET A 314 -18.93 3.62 7.05
CA MET A 314 -18.45 2.31 7.48
C MET A 314 -18.08 2.30 8.97
N LEU A 315 -17.40 3.32 9.45
CA LEU A 315 -17.00 3.45 10.85
C LEU A 315 -18.21 3.48 11.79
N ASP A 316 -19.21 4.31 11.46
CA ASP A 316 -20.42 4.44 12.26
C ASP A 316 -21.21 3.12 12.32
N ARG A 317 -21.40 2.47 11.17
CA ARG A 317 -22.16 1.21 11.10
C ARG A 317 -21.44 0.05 11.78
N LEU A 318 -20.13 -0.13 11.59
CA LEU A 318 -19.35 -1.16 12.29
C LEU A 318 -19.37 -0.93 13.81
N THR A 319 -19.25 0.32 14.26
CA THR A 319 -19.33 0.67 15.68
C THR A 319 -20.71 0.35 16.27
N ASN A 320 -21.80 0.64 15.54
CA ASN A 320 -23.16 0.31 15.95
C ASN A 320 -23.42 -1.21 16.02
N MET A 321 -22.71 -2.01 15.25
CA MET A 321 -22.71 -3.48 15.35
C MET A 321 -21.88 -4.01 16.54
N GLY A 322 -21.30 -3.14 17.38
CA GLY A 322 -20.48 -3.53 18.52
C GLY A 322 -19.03 -3.90 18.15
N ILE A 323 -18.61 -3.64 16.92
CA ILE A 323 -17.25 -3.90 16.46
C ILE A 323 -16.34 -2.73 16.86
N ARG A 324 -15.26 -3.03 17.56
CA ARG A 324 -14.29 -2.02 18.01
C ARG A 324 -13.33 -1.66 16.89
N CYS A 325 -13.50 -0.47 16.30
CA CYS A 325 -12.69 0.03 15.21
C CYS A 325 -11.48 0.83 15.69
N LEU A 326 -10.31 0.58 15.12
CA LEU A 326 -9.17 1.46 15.28
C LEU A 326 -9.44 2.76 14.49
N LYS A 327 -9.20 3.89 15.14
CA LYS A 327 -9.38 5.19 14.50
C LYS A 327 -8.20 5.49 13.60
N GLY A 328 -8.34 5.22 12.30
CA GLY A 328 -7.36 5.56 11.27
C GLY A 328 -7.76 6.82 10.50
N ASP A 329 -6.79 7.65 10.13
CA ASP A 329 -7.02 8.93 9.44
C ASP A 329 -6.62 8.88 7.96
N SER A 330 -6.37 7.65 7.45
CA SER A 330 -5.88 7.45 6.09
C SER A 330 -6.29 6.11 5.49
N THR A 331 -5.80 5.82 4.28
CA THR A 331 -6.07 4.63 3.47
C THR A 331 -7.56 4.52 3.08
N PHE A 332 -8.00 3.37 2.60
CA PHE A 332 -9.42 3.03 2.46
C PHE A 332 -9.76 1.74 3.22
N TYR A 333 -9.17 1.61 4.43
CA TYR A 333 -9.38 0.48 5.31
C TYR A 333 -9.80 0.92 6.71
N ILE A 334 -10.61 0.07 7.35
CA ILE A 334 -10.82 0.10 8.79
C ILE A 334 -10.25 -1.19 9.36
N TRP A 335 -9.35 -1.03 10.34
CA TRP A 335 -8.81 -2.12 11.13
C TRP A 335 -9.64 -2.27 12.40
N ALA A 336 -10.34 -3.40 12.53
CA ALA A 336 -11.35 -3.57 13.56
C ALA A 336 -11.17 -4.88 14.32
N CYS A 337 -11.43 -4.83 15.64
CA CYS A 337 -11.37 -5.96 16.53
C CYS A 337 -12.78 -6.50 16.81
N VAL A 338 -12.96 -7.79 16.59
CA VAL A 338 -14.24 -8.52 16.75
C VAL A 338 -14.32 -9.34 18.05
N GLU A 339 -13.36 -9.18 18.96
CA GLU A 339 -13.25 -9.98 20.19
C GLU A 339 -14.50 -9.96 21.09
N ASN A 340 -15.24 -8.84 21.06
CA ASN A 340 -16.44 -8.64 21.88
C ASN A 340 -17.72 -9.20 21.24
N LEU A 341 -17.65 -9.76 20.05
CA LEU A 341 -18.78 -10.41 19.40
C LEU A 341 -19.03 -11.80 20.01
N PRO A 342 -20.24 -12.35 19.86
CA PRO A 342 -20.57 -13.70 20.33
C PRO A 342 -19.64 -14.77 19.75
N ASP A 343 -19.58 -15.92 20.42
CA ASP A 343 -18.81 -17.08 19.96
C ASP A 343 -19.20 -17.48 18.53
N GLY A 344 -18.19 -17.79 17.71
CA GLY A 344 -18.37 -18.07 16.28
C GLY A 344 -18.35 -16.83 15.38
N TYR A 345 -18.23 -15.62 15.97
CA TYR A 345 -18.03 -14.34 15.27
C TYR A 345 -16.84 -13.55 15.83
N ASN A 346 -16.27 -13.99 16.93
CA ASN A 346 -15.28 -13.28 17.74
C ASN A 346 -13.82 -13.56 17.35
N THR A 347 -13.60 -14.19 16.20
CA THR A 347 -12.28 -14.28 15.55
C THR A 347 -12.35 -13.77 14.12
N GLY A 348 -11.23 -13.25 13.60
CA GLY A 348 -11.18 -12.74 12.23
C GLY A 348 -11.54 -13.79 11.17
N ILE A 349 -11.15 -15.04 11.40
CA ILE A 349 -11.44 -16.13 10.45
C ILE A 349 -12.91 -16.59 10.54
N ASP A 350 -13.48 -16.67 11.75
CA ASP A 350 -14.88 -17.03 11.91
C ASP A 350 -15.78 -15.94 11.33
N PHE A 351 -15.48 -14.68 11.64
CA PHE A 351 -16.19 -13.52 11.07
C PHE A 351 -16.14 -13.54 9.54
N PHE A 352 -14.97 -13.83 8.96
CA PHE A 352 -14.82 -13.95 7.51
C PHE A 352 -15.76 -15.01 6.92
N TRP A 353 -15.83 -16.21 7.50
CA TRP A 353 -16.70 -17.27 6.99
C TRP A 353 -18.17 -16.91 7.07
N LYS A 354 -18.61 -16.31 8.18
CA LYS A 354 -19.98 -15.83 8.36
C LYS A 354 -20.35 -14.71 7.37
N ALA A 355 -19.46 -13.74 7.20
CA ALA A 355 -19.63 -12.67 6.21
C ALA A 355 -19.67 -13.22 4.77
N LEU A 356 -18.84 -14.22 4.47
CA LEU A 356 -18.78 -14.84 3.15
C LEU A 356 -20.08 -15.59 2.82
N ASP A 357 -20.75 -16.20 3.81
CA ASP A 357 -22.07 -16.81 3.64
C ASP A 357 -23.16 -15.78 3.28
N LYS A 358 -22.96 -14.51 3.66
CA LYS A 358 -23.79 -13.36 3.24
C LYS A 358 -23.28 -12.68 1.97
N LYS A 359 -22.34 -13.31 1.24
CA LYS A 359 -21.68 -12.75 0.04
C LYS A 359 -20.94 -11.43 0.30
N VAL A 360 -20.39 -11.26 1.50
CA VAL A 360 -19.52 -10.15 1.88
C VAL A 360 -18.11 -10.67 2.13
N MET A 361 -17.13 -10.13 1.43
CA MET A 361 -15.72 -10.46 1.65
C MET A 361 -15.10 -9.47 2.64
N THR A 362 -14.36 -9.98 3.61
CA THR A 362 -13.50 -9.23 4.54
C THR A 362 -12.12 -9.88 4.57
N VAL A 363 -11.12 -9.30 5.23
CA VAL A 363 -9.80 -9.93 5.32
C VAL A 363 -9.46 -10.21 6.78
N PRO A 364 -9.29 -11.50 7.17
CA PRO A 364 -8.83 -11.86 8.51
C PRO A 364 -7.51 -11.19 8.87
N GLY A 365 -7.41 -10.71 10.11
CA GLY A 365 -6.26 -9.96 10.58
C GLY A 365 -4.95 -10.75 10.59
N THR A 366 -5.02 -12.05 10.74
CA THR A 366 -3.87 -12.95 10.72
C THR A 366 -3.00 -12.85 9.47
N PHE A 367 -3.58 -12.43 8.33
CA PHE A 367 -2.81 -12.22 7.10
C PHE A 367 -1.88 -11.01 7.15
N PHE A 368 -2.06 -10.09 8.10
CA PHE A 368 -1.20 -8.91 8.28
C PHE A 368 -0.13 -9.14 9.35
N ASP A 369 -0.06 -10.34 9.91
CA ASP A 369 0.99 -10.79 10.79
C ASP A 369 2.19 -11.29 9.95
N VAL A 370 2.91 -10.34 9.35
CA VAL A 370 4.07 -10.61 8.51
C VAL A 370 5.11 -11.42 9.30
N ASN A 371 5.33 -12.66 8.90
CA ASN A 371 6.20 -13.61 9.60
C ASN A 371 7.09 -14.38 8.62
N PRO A 372 8.15 -13.72 8.05
CA PRO A 372 9.06 -14.36 7.10
C PRO A 372 9.70 -15.61 7.72
N LYS A 373 9.80 -16.71 6.93
CA LYS A 373 10.35 -18.01 7.35
C LYS A 373 9.78 -18.47 8.68
N PRO A 374 8.45 -18.69 8.81
CA PRO A 374 7.70 -18.78 10.07
C PRO A 374 8.62 -18.79 11.30
N SER A 375 9.11 -17.61 11.66
CA SER A 375 10.09 -17.42 12.75
C SER A 375 9.41 -17.41 14.13
N ARG A 376 8.07 -17.42 14.14
CA ARG A 376 7.22 -17.38 15.33
C ARG A 376 6.11 -18.42 15.21
N GLU A 377 5.85 -19.15 16.29
CA GLU A 377 4.68 -20.04 16.40
C GLU A 377 3.40 -19.28 16.77
N GLU A 378 3.53 -18.18 17.54
CA GLU A 378 2.41 -17.35 17.95
C GLU A 378 1.83 -16.60 16.76
N GLN A 379 0.54 -16.81 16.50
CA GLN A 379 -0.21 -16.09 15.49
C GLN A 379 -0.88 -14.86 16.14
N ARG A 380 -0.57 -13.68 15.63
CA ARG A 380 -1.14 -12.40 16.10
C ARG A 380 -2.34 -11.99 15.25
N PHE A 381 -3.09 -11.02 15.75
CA PHE A 381 -4.23 -10.42 15.07
C PHE A 381 -5.37 -11.39 14.73
N ASN A 382 -5.49 -12.53 15.43
CA ASN A 382 -6.58 -13.48 15.23
C ASN A 382 -7.98 -12.92 15.59
N LYS A 383 -8.04 -11.84 16.38
CA LYS A 383 -9.27 -11.11 16.74
C LYS A 383 -9.55 -9.90 15.85
N TRP A 384 -8.70 -9.66 14.85
CA TRP A 384 -8.79 -8.50 13.99
C TRP A 384 -9.31 -8.84 12.59
N VAL A 385 -9.95 -7.85 11.98
CA VAL A 385 -10.47 -7.91 10.60
C VAL A 385 -10.15 -6.58 9.92
N ARG A 386 -9.71 -6.66 8.67
CA ARG A 386 -9.63 -5.48 7.80
C ARG A 386 -10.87 -5.38 6.96
N PHE A 387 -11.58 -4.26 7.06
CA PHE A 387 -12.68 -3.86 6.19
C PHE A 387 -12.20 -2.82 5.18
N SER A 388 -12.57 -2.97 3.92
CA SER A 388 -12.22 -2.05 2.83
C SER A 388 -13.46 -1.26 2.39
N PHE A 389 -13.36 0.05 2.40
CA PHE A 389 -14.31 0.96 1.75
C PHE A 389 -13.80 1.41 0.36
N GLY A 390 -12.92 0.60 -0.24
CA GLY A 390 -12.43 0.75 -1.61
C GLY A 390 -13.51 0.67 -2.70
N PRO A 391 -14.52 -0.22 -2.62
CA PRO A 391 -15.60 -0.32 -3.60
C PRO A 391 -16.44 0.97 -3.75
N THR A 392 -17.36 0.98 -4.72
CA THR A 392 -18.34 2.07 -4.85
C THR A 392 -19.15 2.25 -3.59
N TYR A 393 -19.68 3.46 -3.40
CA TYR A 393 -20.50 3.77 -2.22
C TYR A 393 -21.63 2.77 -2.02
N ASP A 394 -22.39 2.46 -3.09
CA ASP A 394 -23.53 1.52 -3.03
C ASP A 394 -23.09 0.08 -2.68
N ASN A 395 -21.92 -0.36 -3.15
CA ASN A 395 -21.41 -1.70 -2.82
C ASN A 395 -20.94 -1.78 -1.36
N VAL A 396 -20.37 -0.69 -0.84
CA VAL A 396 -20.02 -0.60 0.59
C VAL A 396 -21.27 -0.58 1.45
N ASP A 397 -22.28 0.22 1.10
CA ASP A 397 -23.56 0.32 1.81
C ASP A 397 -24.29 -1.03 1.85
N LEU A 398 -24.41 -1.69 0.70
CA LEU A 398 -25.02 -3.03 0.60
C LEU A 398 -24.25 -4.05 1.45
N GLY A 399 -22.92 -4.02 1.43
CA GLY A 399 -22.10 -4.91 2.24
C GLY A 399 -22.31 -4.72 3.73
N LEU A 400 -22.39 -3.47 4.18
CA LEU A 400 -22.68 -3.16 5.57
C LEU A 400 -24.10 -3.59 5.99
N THR A 401 -25.10 -3.39 5.12
CA THR A 401 -26.48 -3.86 5.37
C THR A 401 -26.52 -5.37 5.61
N ARG A 402 -25.80 -6.15 4.79
CA ARG A 402 -25.73 -7.60 4.98
C ARG A 402 -25.00 -8.04 6.25
N LEU A 403 -23.99 -7.26 6.67
CA LEU A 403 -23.32 -7.51 7.95
C LEU A 403 -24.25 -7.19 9.13
N GLU A 404 -25.08 -6.14 9.06
CA GLU A 404 -26.08 -5.82 10.07
C GLU A 404 -27.15 -6.92 10.15
N GLU A 405 -27.65 -7.42 9.01
CA GLU A 405 -28.56 -8.55 8.96
C GLU A 405 -27.92 -9.79 9.61
N MET A 406 -26.66 -10.09 9.29
CA MET A 406 -25.91 -11.20 9.88
C MET A 406 -25.83 -11.06 11.42
N MET A 407 -25.56 -9.84 11.90
CA MET A 407 -25.48 -9.56 13.35
C MET A 407 -26.86 -9.58 14.03
N GLY A 408 -27.94 -9.25 13.31
CA GLY A 408 -29.31 -9.33 13.83
C GLY A 408 -29.86 -10.74 13.95
N GLU A 409 -29.17 -11.75 13.42
CA GLU A 409 -29.51 -13.18 13.55
C GLU A 409 -28.92 -13.83 14.83
N ILE A 410 -28.11 -13.10 15.59
CA ILE A 410 -27.41 -13.53 16.82
C ILE A 410 -28.21 -13.06 18.04
#